data_4c5ee1a137e96bc2e8f6cae4171cbd3c
#
_entry.id   4c5ee1a137e96bc2e8f6cae4171cbd3c
#
_cell.length_a   1.000
_cell.length_b   1.000
_cell.length_c   1.000
_cell.angle_alpha   90.00
_cell.angle_beta   90.00
_cell.angle_gamma   90.00
#
_symmetry.space_group_name_H-M   'P 1'
#
loop_
_entity.id
_entity.type
_entity.pdbx_description
1 polymer ?
#
loop_
_entity_poly.entity_id
_entity_poly.type
_entity_poly.pdbx_seq_one_letter_code
_entity_poly.pdbx_strand_id
1 'polypeptide(L)'
;MEKKMVNYRERMEDYELDVKDLLYRVVLKWRQILAAFIIVGALFGVVSGVTSYQNVKNAEIALAEQNKQGGPKEGETPVVVPELKIINVTNIVLGGFIGAFVIAMIPACSYMFSSKLRYEDDLTSLFELHSIASYPNHKRLCKKDSKVDLTICKFFWKNELRVTDKEQLNVAVTDCVMSMAQKGYKSICFISSLSAEFDHVNEIVDKLSQVVDTCVLEKSILSSAKSLQSVQKYDCVVLVEKLDQSYYEDIIRELEYCERFNVPVLGSIVQG
;
A
#
# COMPACT_ATOMS: atom_id res chain seq x y z
N MET A 1 -39.96 11.81 -4.02
CA MET A 1 -39.08 10.90 -3.26
C MET A 1 -37.74 11.60 -3.16
N GLU A 2 -37.40 12.15 -2.02
CA GLU A 2 -36.05 12.69 -1.81
C GLU A 2 -35.06 11.52 -1.85
N LYS A 3 -34.22 11.51 -2.87
CA LYS A 3 -33.13 10.54 -3.01
C LYS A 3 -32.11 10.91 -1.93
N LYS A 4 -32.08 10.14 -0.85
CA LYS A 4 -31.10 10.33 0.24
C LYS A 4 -29.73 10.19 -0.36
N MET A 5 -28.97 11.29 -0.48
CA MET A 5 -27.57 11.24 -0.93
C MET A 5 -26.82 10.27 -0.03
N VAL A 6 -26.17 9.30 -0.65
CA VAL A 6 -25.40 8.32 0.09
C VAL A 6 -24.15 9.01 0.66
N ASN A 7 -23.97 8.94 1.98
CA ASN A 7 -22.80 9.52 2.59
C ASN A 7 -21.61 8.56 2.51
N TYR A 8 -20.95 8.57 1.37
CA TYR A 8 -19.77 7.73 1.12
C TYR A 8 -18.63 7.97 2.12
N ARG A 9 -18.54 9.21 2.67
CA ARG A 9 -17.48 9.58 3.61
C ARG A 9 -17.66 8.93 4.98
N GLU A 10 -18.89 8.80 5.48
CA GLU A 10 -19.17 8.08 6.74
C GLU A 10 -18.76 6.61 6.65
N ARG A 11 -18.94 5.97 5.49
CA ARG A 11 -18.55 4.57 5.30
C ARG A 11 -17.03 4.37 5.31
N MET A 12 -16.27 5.37 4.94
CA MET A 12 -14.80 5.31 4.99
C MET A 12 -14.26 5.37 6.43
N GLU A 13 -15.01 5.92 7.39
CA GLU A 13 -14.61 5.97 8.80
C GLU A 13 -14.63 4.56 9.43
N ASP A 14 -15.51 3.67 8.93
CA ASP A 14 -15.62 2.28 9.39
C ASP A 14 -14.67 1.31 8.67
N TYR A 15 -13.74 1.82 7.84
CA TYR A 15 -12.84 0.99 7.05
C TYR A 15 -11.82 0.28 7.94
N GLU A 16 -11.92 -1.05 8.01
CA GLU A 16 -11.00 -1.90 8.77
C GLU A 16 -9.73 -2.18 7.97
N LEU A 17 -8.58 -1.97 8.61
CA LEU A 17 -7.27 -2.27 8.03
C LEU A 17 -7.01 -3.78 8.05
N ASP A 18 -6.69 -4.36 6.89
CA ASP A 18 -6.28 -5.77 6.82
C ASP A 18 -4.83 -5.93 7.31
N VAL A 19 -4.70 -6.53 8.48
CA VAL A 19 -3.41 -6.84 9.12
C VAL A 19 -2.58 -7.80 8.27
N LYS A 20 -3.22 -8.68 7.50
CA LYS A 20 -2.53 -9.65 6.64
C LYS A 20 -1.79 -8.94 5.50
N ASP A 21 -2.42 -7.97 4.81
CA ASP A 21 -1.78 -7.18 3.75
C ASP A 21 -0.69 -6.26 4.32
N LEU A 22 -0.94 -5.65 5.48
CA LEU A 22 0.06 -4.88 6.19
C LEU A 22 1.33 -5.71 6.45
N LEU A 23 1.18 -6.89 7.04
CA LEU A 23 2.28 -7.80 7.32
C LEU A 23 2.99 -8.23 6.02
N TYR A 24 2.24 -8.55 4.98
CA TYR A 24 2.80 -8.91 3.69
C TYR A 24 3.69 -7.80 3.12
N ARG A 25 3.24 -6.55 3.13
CA ARG A 25 3.99 -5.39 2.64
C ARG A 25 5.26 -5.12 3.45
N VAL A 26 5.20 -5.31 4.77
CA VAL A 26 6.38 -5.19 5.65
C VAL A 26 7.37 -6.32 5.35
N VAL A 27 6.88 -7.57 5.28
CA VAL A 27 7.73 -8.75 5.05
C VAL A 27 8.39 -8.72 3.67
N LEU A 28 7.73 -8.18 2.63
CA LEU A 28 8.35 -7.99 1.31
C LEU A 28 9.61 -7.11 1.35
N LYS A 29 9.74 -6.25 2.36
CA LYS A 29 10.91 -5.40 2.55
C LYS A 29 12.00 -6.04 3.43
N TRP A 30 11.94 -7.36 3.65
CA TRP A 30 12.86 -8.09 4.52
C TRP A 30 14.34 -7.80 4.24
N ARG A 31 14.74 -7.61 2.96
CA ARG A 31 16.12 -7.27 2.58
C ARG A 31 16.56 -5.92 3.16
N GLN A 32 15.68 -4.92 3.12
CA GLN A 32 15.94 -3.59 3.69
C GLN A 32 16.00 -3.64 5.21
N ILE A 33 15.10 -4.42 5.83
CA ILE A 33 15.05 -4.64 7.28
C ILE A 33 16.34 -5.32 7.75
N LEU A 34 16.79 -6.35 7.04
CA LEU A 34 18.01 -7.08 7.36
C LEU A 34 19.26 -6.20 7.16
N ALA A 35 19.32 -5.42 6.07
CA ALA A 35 20.40 -4.47 5.85
C ALA A 35 20.47 -3.42 6.97
N ALA A 36 19.33 -2.87 7.38
CA ALA A 36 19.28 -1.92 8.49
C ALA A 36 19.72 -2.54 9.82
N PHE A 37 19.33 -3.79 10.10
CA PHE A 37 19.78 -4.53 11.26
C PHE A 37 21.31 -4.61 11.32
N ILE A 38 21.95 -4.96 10.21
CA ILE A 38 23.42 -5.08 10.13
C ILE A 38 24.08 -3.72 10.26
N ILE A 39 23.62 -2.71 9.50
CA ILE A 39 24.27 -1.38 9.48
C ILE A 39 24.15 -0.68 10.83
N VAL A 40 22.94 -0.61 11.38
CA VAL A 40 22.69 0.08 12.65
C VAL A 40 23.34 -0.70 13.81
N GLY A 41 23.29 -2.03 13.79
CA GLY A 41 23.99 -2.87 14.76
C GLY A 41 25.49 -2.63 14.76
N ALA A 42 26.12 -2.55 13.57
CA ALA A 42 27.55 -2.25 13.43
C ALA A 42 27.88 -0.85 13.98
N LEU A 43 27.07 0.17 13.68
CA LEU A 43 27.25 1.52 14.21
C LEU A 43 27.19 1.56 15.74
N PHE A 44 26.21 0.87 16.35
CA PHE A 44 26.10 0.76 17.81
C PHE A 44 27.28 0.01 18.40
N GLY A 45 27.80 -1.01 17.71
CA GLY A 45 29.01 -1.72 18.10
C GLY A 45 30.25 -0.79 18.14
N VAL A 46 30.43 0.00 17.08
CA VAL A 46 31.56 0.97 17.01
C VAL A 46 31.45 2.03 18.11
N VAL A 47 30.26 2.63 18.28
CA VAL A 47 30.04 3.64 19.34
C VAL A 47 30.29 3.05 20.71
N SER A 48 29.81 1.84 20.98
CA SER A 48 30.04 1.14 22.25
C SER A 48 31.54 0.83 22.49
N GLY A 49 32.25 0.44 21.43
CA GLY A 49 33.70 0.19 21.50
C GLY A 49 34.49 1.46 21.82
N VAL A 50 34.19 2.57 21.13
CA VAL A 50 34.81 3.88 21.38
C VAL A 50 34.53 4.36 22.81
N THR A 51 33.28 4.24 23.27
CA THR A 51 32.92 4.64 24.66
C THR A 51 33.63 3.78 25.68
N SER A 52 33.74 2.47 25.46
CA SER A 52 34.48 1.56 26.33
C SER A 52 35.99 1.95 26.40
N TYR A 53 36.59 2.24 25.24
CA TYR A 53 37.98 2.69 25.18
C TYR A 53 38.21 4.01 25.94
N GLN A 54 37.31 4.99 25.75
CA GLN A 54 37.40 6.27 26.49
C GLN A 54 37.25 6.09 28.00
N ASN A 55 36.33 5.22 28.44
CA ASN A 55 36.12 4.93 29.87
C ASN A 55 37.37 4.28 30.49
N VAL A 56 38.00 3.32 29.80
CA VAL A 56 39.24 2.69 30.26
C VAL A 56 40.34 3.73 30.36
N LYS A 57 40.55 4.54 29.32
CA LYS A 57 41.59 5.58 29.31
C LYS A 57 41.39 6.62 30.41
N ASN A 58 40.15 7.06 30.65
CA ASN A 58 39.81 8.01 31.71
C ASN A 58 40.08 7.39 33.11
N ALA A 59 39.73 6.10 33.28
CA ALA A 59 40.02 5.38 34.53
C ALA A 59 41.52 5.19 34.76
N GLU A 60 42.34 4.91 33.72
CA GLU A 60 43.78 4.84 33.81
C GLU A 60 44.42 6.18 34.24
N ILE A 61 43.92 7.30 33.65
CA ILE A 61 44.38 8.64 34.02
C ILE A 61 44.04 8.94 35.48
N ALA A 62 42.82 8.65 35.92
CA ALA A 62 42.39 8.85 37.29
C ALA A 62 43.19 7.99 38.28
N LEU A 63 43.50 6.73 37.93
CA LEU A 63 44.38 5.86 38.74
C LEU A 63 45.79 6.41 38.84
N ALA A 64 46.36 6.92 37.75
CA ALA A 64 47.69 7.51 37.74
C ALA A 64 47.76 8.77 38.61
N GLU A 65 46.71 9.59 38.63
CA GLU A 65 46.63 10.77 39.51
C GLU A 65 46.50 10.38 40.98
N GLN A 66 45.66 9.37 41.31
CA GLN A 66 45.51 8.85 42.68
C GLN A 66 46.82 8.28 43.21
N ASN A 67 47.56 7.55 42.40
CA ASN A 67 48.86 7.01 42.77
C ASN A 67 49.94 8.10 43.02
N LYS A 68 49.91 9.21 42.25
CA LYS A 68 50.76 10.37 42.46
C LYS A 68 50.54 11.10 43.81
N GLN A 69 49.27 11.02 44.30
CA GLN A 69 48.82 11.64 45.55
C GLN A 69 49.07 10.73 46.80
N GLY A 70 49.79 9.58 46.67
CA GLY A 70 50.05 8.69 47.76
C GLY A 70 49.06 7.59 48.04
N GLY A 71 48.17 7.31 47.08
CA GLY A 71 47.13 6.28 47.21
C GLY A 71 45.76 6.83 47.67
N PRO A 72 44.74 5.95 47.75
CA PRO A 72 43.38 6.37 48.18
C PRO A 72 43.44 6.88 49.62
N LYS A 73 42.84 8.05 49.85
CA LYS A 73 42.68 8.60 51.21
C LYS A 73 41.66 7.78 52.00
N GLU A 74 41.78 7.78 53.32
CA GLU A 74 40.85 7.08 54.21
C GLU A 74 39.39 7.49 53.87
N GLY A 75 38.56 6.53 53.39
CA GLY A 75 37.19 6.75 53.00
C GLY A 75 36.95 6.89 51.48
N GLU A 76 37.99 6.97 50.62
CA GLU A 76 37.83 6.97 49.16
C GLU A 76 37.84 5.54 48.60
N THR A 77 36.88 5.27 47.70
CA THR A 77 36.84 3.97 46.96
C THR A 77 38.00 3.94 45.96
N PRO A 78 38.80 2.84 45.93
CA PRO A 78 39.91 2.73 44.95
C PRO A 78 39.36 2.77 43.52
N VAL A 79 40.05 3.51 42.65
CA VAL A 79 39.72 3.56 41.22
C VAL A 79 39.97 2.20 40.57
N VAL A 80 38.93 1.54 40.10
CA VAL A 80 39.04 0.26 39.40
C VAL A 80 38.97 0.55 37.89
N VAL A 81 40.03 0.14 37.17
CA VAL A 81 40.06 0.24 35.70
C VAL A 81 39.13 -0.85 35.14
N PRO A 82 38.08 -0.49 34.42
CA PRO A 82 37.18 -1.48 33.82
C PRO A 82 37.89 -2.25 32.70
N GLU A 83 37.48 -3.50 32.49
CA GLU A 83 38.01 -4.30 31.37
C GLU A 83 37.60 -3.68 30.02
N LEU A 84 38.54 -3.59 29.08
CA LEU A 84 38.30 -3.11 27.74
C LEU A 84 37.40 -4.10 26.96
N LYS A 85 36.12 -3.79 26.80
CA LYS A 85 35.22 -4.56 25.96
C LYS A 85 35.12 -3.90 24.59
N ILE A 86 36.01 -4.31 23.67
CA ILE A 86 36.02 -3.78 22.28
C ILE A 86 34.74 -4.11 21.54
N ILE A 87 34.16 -5.29 21.80
CA ILE A 87 32.93 -5.76 21.16
C ILE A 87 31.87 -6.02 22.23
N ASN A 88 30.84 -5.20 22.25
CA ASN A 88 29.67 -5.43 23.08
C ASN A 88 28.52 -5.99 22.20
N VAL A 89 28.40 -7.33 22.17
CA VAL A 89 27.41 -8.04 21.38
C VAL A 89 26.00 -7.59 21.72
N THR A 90 25.71 -7.30 22.98
CA THR A 90 24.39 -6.84 23.43
C THR A 90 24.01 -5.52 22.76
N ASN A 91 24.95 -4.57 22.69
CA ASN A 91 24.68 -3.27 22.04
C ASN A 91 24.56 -3.40 20.52
N ILE A 92 25.31 -4.30 19.88
CA ILE A 92 25.16 -4.60 18.45
C ILE A 92 23.79 -5.17 18.16
N VAL A 93 23.34 -6.16 18.93
CA VAL A 93 22.04 -6.80 18.76
C VAL A 93 20.91 -5.80 19.03
N LEU A 94 21.01 -5.03 20.11
CA LEU A 94 20.02 -4.00 20.44
C LEU A 94 19.91 -2.93 19.33
N GLY A 95 21.06 -2.41 18.87
CA GLY A 95 21.11 -1.46 17.76
C GLY A 95 20.52 -2.04 16.47
N GLY A 96 20.81 -3.30 16.18
CA GLY A 96 20.25 -4.03 15.05
C GLY A 96 18.73 -4.10 15.12
N PHE A 97 18.17 -4.47 16.26
CA PHE A 97 16.70 -4.51 16.44
C PHE A 97 16.05 -3.14 16.29
N ILE A 98 16.66 -2.08 16.84
CA ILE A 98 16.16 -0.71 16.68
C ILE A 98 16.16 -0.32 15.20
N GLY A 99 17.26 -0.59 14.48
CA GLY A 99 17.34 -0.30 13.05
C GLY A 99 16.30 -1.06 12.22
N ALA A 100 16.14 -2.35 12.48
CA ALA A 100 15.13 -3.20 11.82
C ALA A 100 13.71 -2.70 12.09
N PHE A 101 13.41 -2.33 13.34
CA PHE A 101 12.09 -1.83 13.73
C PHE A 101 11.77 -0.50 13.03
N VAL A 102 12.69 0.45 13.00
CA VAL A 102 12.48 1.73 12.31
C VAL A 102 12.19 1.53 10.82
N ILE A 103 12.97 0.68 10.14
CA ILE A 103 12.75 0.39 8.71
C ILE A 103 11.43 -0.37 8.47
N ALA A 104 11.02 -1.25 9.37
CA ALA A 104 9.73 -1.94 9.28
C ALA A 104 8.53 -0.99 9.51
N MET A 105 8.69 0.02 10.36
CA MET A 105 7.65 1.02 10.60
C MET A 105 7.35 1.92 9.39
N ILE A 106 8.34 2.18 8.53
CA ILE A 106 8.12 3.05 7.35
C ILE A 106 7.02 2.51 6.42
N PRO A 107 7.08 1.25 5.90
CA PRO A 107 6.01 0.71 5.08
C PRO A 107 4.70 0.54 5.86
N ALA A 108 4.76 0.23 7.15
CA ALA A 108 3.57 0.12 7.99
C ALA A 108 2.84 1.47 8.12
N CYS A 109 3.54 2.54 8.46
CA CYS A 109 2.96 3.88 8.53
C CYS A 109 2.48 4.36 7.15
N SER A 110 3.28 4.16 6.11
CA SER A 110 2.87 4.50 4.73
C SER A 110 1.59 3.77 4.31
N TYR A 111 1.44 2.51 4.73
CA TYR A 111 0.22 1.76 4.49
C TYR A 111 -0.95 2.31 5.30
N MET A 112 -0.81 2.54 6.59
CA MET A 112 -1.89 3.03 7.47
C MET A 112 -2.42 4.40 7.04
N PHE A 113 -1.54 5.31 6.60
CA PHE A 113 -1.92 6.68 6.20
C PHE A 113 -2.21 6.83 4.70
N SER A 114 -2.17 5.75 3.92
CA SER A 114 -2.50 5.81 2.50
C SER A 114 -4.00 5.70 2.29
N SER A 115 -4.60 6.68 1.63
CA SER A 115 -6.01 6.70 1.20
C SER A 115 -6.23 6.08 -0.18
N LYS A 116 -5.33 5.17 -0.63
CA LYS A 116 -5.43 4.52 -1.94
C LYS A 116 -6.30 3.28 -1.88
N LEU A 117 -7.02 3.02 -2.98
CA LEU A 117 -7.77 1.80 -3.20
C LEU A 117 -6.86 0.57 -3.08
N ARG A 118 -7.22 -0.37 -2.19
CA ARG A 118 -6.35 -1.51 -1.82
C ARG A 118 -6.88 -2.84 -2.28
N TYR A 119 -8.17 -3.05 -2.13
CA TYR A 119 -8.82 -4.32 -2.43
C TYR A 119 -9.86 -4.14 -3.52
N GLU A 120 -10.05 -5.22 -4.25
CA GLU A 120 -11.07 -5.30 -5.30
C GLU A 120 -12.47 -5.16 -4.71
N ASP A 121 -12.68 -5.74 -3.53
CA ASP A 121 -13.96 -5.74 -2.84
C ASP A 121 -14.29 -4.39 -2.17
N ASP A 122 -13.34 -3.46 -2.07
CA ASP A 122 -13.59 -2.15 -1.46
C ASP A 122 -14.67 -1.36 -2.20
N LEU A 123 -14.68 -1.43 -3.54
CA LEU A 123 -15.70 -0.74 -4.34
C LEU A 123 -17.10 -1.31 -4.11
N THR A 124 -17.19 -2.61 -3.87
CA THR A 124 -18.47 -3.27 -3.57
C THR A 124 -18.91 -3.04 -2.14
N SER A 125 -18.01 -3.17 -1.18
CA SER A 125 -18.34 -3.08 0.26
C SER A 125 -18.58 -1.64 0.73
N LEU A 126 -17.74 -0.69 0.29
CA LEU A 126 -17.81 0.71 0.72
C LEU A 126 -18.81 1.53 -0.10
N PHE A 127 -18.88 1.29 -1.41
CA PHE A 127 -19.66 2.11 -2.32
C PHE A 127 -20.91 1.40 -2.88
N GLU A 128 -21.13 0.14 -2.52
CA GLU A 128 -22.24 -0.70 -3.00
C GLU A 128 -22.28 -0.80 -4.53
N LEU A 129 -21.11 -0.71 -5.18
CA LEU A 129 -21.01 -0.86 -6.62
C LEU A 129 -20.98 -2.34 -6.99
N HIS A 130 -21.69 -2.67 -8.07
CA HIS A 130 -21.62 -4.00 -8.66
C HIS A 130 -20.22 -4.24 -9.25
N SER A 131 -19.53 -5.32 -8.82
CA SER A 131 -18.25 -5.70 -9.39
C SER A 131 -18.45 -6.41 -10.72
N ILE A 132 -18.10 -5.74 -11.82
CA ILE A 132 -18.21 -6.27 -13.19
C ILE A 132 -17.02 -7.17 -13.48
N ALA A 133 -15.81 -6.71 -13.14
CA ALA A 133 -14.58 -7.46 -13.31
C ALA A 133 -13.50 -7.01 -12.35
N SER A 134 -12.64 -7.94 -11.98
CA SER A 134 -11.45 -7.67 -11.24
C SER A 134 -10.25 -8.36 -11.92
N TYR A 135 -9.23 -7.57 -12.24
CA TYR A 135 -7.99 -8.04 -12.86
C TYR A 135 -6.86 -7.96 -11.83
N PRO A 136 -6.63 -9.04 -11.07
CA PRO A 136 -5.59 -9.05 -10.05
C PRO A 136 -4.20 -8.88 -10.68
N ASN A 137 -3.38 -8.05 -10.07
CA ASN A 137 -2.02 -7.82 -10.54
C ASN A 137 -1.11 -9.02 -10.19
N HIS A 138 -1.14 -10.06 -10.99
CA HIS A 138 -0.26 -11.23 -10.84
C HIS A 138 1.23 -10.86 -10.86
N LYS A 139 1.63 -9.77 -11.54
CA LYS A 139 3.02 -9.28 -11.55
C LYS A 139 3.43 -8.60 -10.25
N ARG A 140 2.47 -8.02 -9.51
CA ARG A 140 2.72 -7.41 -8.19
C ARG A 140 2.94 -8.46 -7.10
N LEU A 141 2.13 -9.50 -7.13
CA LEU A 141 2.15 -10.56 -6.11
C LEU A 141 3.43 -11.41 -6.18
N CYS A 142 4.06 -11.53 -7.34
CA CYS A 142 5.19 -12.43 -7.56
C CYS A 142 6.27 -11.80 -8.45
N LYS A 143 6.84 -10.64 -8.09
CA LYS A 143 8.10 -10.20 -8.69
C LYS A 143 9.13 -11.30 -8.45
N LYS A 144 9.57 -11.97 -9.54
CA LYS A 144 10.41 -13.17 -9.55
C LYS A 144 11.87 -12.94 -9.11
N ASP A 145 12.14 -12.06 -8.17
CA ASP A 145 13.51 -11.68 -7.84
C ASP A 145 14.22 -12.68 -6.92
N SER A 146 13.47 -13.48 -6.15
CA SER A 146 14.09 -14.49 -5.28
C SER A 146 13.13 -15.63 -4.90
N LYS A 147 13.70 -16.82 -4.58
CA LYS A 147 12.93 -17.96 -4.05
C LYS A 147 12.22 -17.62 -2.73
N VAL A 148 12.80 -16.73 -1.94
CA VAL A 148 12.22 -16.27 -0.67
C VAL A 148 10.97 -15.43 -0.93
N ASP A 149 11.03 -14.47 -1.86
CA ASP A 149 9.90 -13.61 -2.21
C ASP A 149 8.72 -14.45 -2.74
N LEU A 150 9.01 -15.49 -3.53
CA LEU A 150 8.03 -16.44 -4.05
C LEU A 150 7.38 -17.29 -2.94
N THR A 151 8.16 -17.64 -1.91
CA THR A 151 7.64 -18.39 -0.75
C THR A 151 6.74 -17.50 0.12
N ILE A 152 7.15 -16.25 0.35
CA ILE A 152 6.35 -15.25 1.07
C ILE A 152 5.02 -15.05 0.34
N CYS A 153 5.07 -14.81 -0.97
CA CYS A 153 3.89 -14.63 -1.80
C CYS A 153 2.94 -15.83 -1.71
N LYS A 154 3.44 -17.05 -1.87
CA LYS A 154 2.64 -18.28 -1.75
C LYS A 154 2.02 -18.47 -0.36
N PHE A 155 2.72 -18.05 0.69
CA PHE A 155 2.20 -18.17 2.05
C PHE A 155 1.00 -17.26 2.28
N PHE A 156 1.06 -16.00 1.81
CA PHE A 156 -0.01 -15.03 2.00
C PHE A 156 -1.18 -15.19 1.01
N TRP A 157 -0.92 -15.59 -0.25
CA TRP A 157 -1.86 -15.53 -1.37
C TRP A 157 -2.15 -16.86 -2.05
N LYS A 158 -2.05 -17.96 -1.33
CA LYS A 158 -2.16 -19.34 -1.88
C LYS A 158 -3.45 -19.63 -2.66
N ASN A 159 -4.55 -18.93 -2.39
CA ASN A 159 -5.88 -19.24 -2.92
C ASN A 159 -6.37 -18.28 -4.02
N GLU A 160 -5.70 -17.16 -4.29
CA GLU A 160 -6.21 -16.09 -5.17
C GLU A 160 -5.74 -16.20 -6.65
N LEU A 161 -4.91 -17.16 -7.00
CA LEU A 161 -4.23 -17.25 -8.29
C LEU A 161 -5.00 -18.08 -9.36
N ARG A 162 -6.35 -18.13 -9.38
CA ARG A 162 -7.06 -19.15 -10.15
C ARG A 162 -7.85 -18.72 -11.37
N VAL A 163 -8.06 -17.43 -11.64
CA VAL A 163 -8.88 -16.99 -12.79
C VAL A 163 -7.99 -16.44 -13.90
N THR A 164 -8.22 -16.86 -15.14
CA THR A 164 -7.48 -16.37 -16.30
C THR A 164 -8.08 -15.05 -16.80
N ASP A 165 -7.23 -14.10 -17.24
CA ASP A 165 -7.66 -12.78 -17.73
C ASP A 165 -8.68 -12.88 -18.88
N LYS A 166 -8.59 -13.93 -19.73
CA LYS A 166 -9.53 -14.15 -20.83
C LYS A 166 -10.93 -14.55 -20.37
N GLU A 167 -11.04 -15.34 -19.33
CA GLU A 167 -12.34 -15.72 -18.76
C GLU A 167 -13.01 -14.51 -18.12
N GLN A 168 -12.24 -13.71 -17.37
CA GLN A 168 -12.74 -12.46 -16.78
C GLN A 168 -13.20 -11.46 -17.83
N LEU A 169 -12.48 -11.32 -18.95
CA LEU A 169 -12.87 -10.48 -20.05
C LEU A 169 -14.25 -10.86 -20.62
N ASN A 170 -14.48 -12.14 -20.85
CA ASN A 170 -15.77 -12.60 -21.39
C ASN A 170 -16.91 -12.41 -20.39
N VAL A 171 -16.66 -12.65 -19.10
CA VAL A 171 -17.62 -12.42 -18.02
C VAL A 171 -17.96 -10.94 -17.94
N ALA A 172 -16.95 -10.06 -17.93
CA ALA A 172 -17.15 -8.61 -17.88
C ALA A 172 -17.99 -8.06 -19.03
N VAL A 173 -17.68 -8.48 -20.27
CA VAL A 173 -18.47 -8.08 -21.46
C VAL A 173 -19.91 -8.56 -21.36
N THR A 174 -20.10 -9.83 -20.96
CA THR A 174 -21.44 -10.42 -20.82
C THR A 174 -22.25 -9.70 -19.74
N ASP A 175 -21.64 -9.43 -18.59
CA ASP A 175 -22.28 -8.73 -17.48
C ASP A 175 -22.68 -7.29 -17.86
N CYS A 176 -21.80 -6.55 -18.52
CA CYS A 176 -22.14 -5.22 -19.05
C CYS A 176 -23.35 -5.27 -19.99
N VAL A 177 -23.35 -6.17 -20.97
CA VAL A 177 -24.43 -6.30 -21.94
C VAL A 177 -25.74 -6.67 -21.26
N MET A 178 -25.72 -7.65 -20.36
CA MET A 178 -26.91 -8.08 -19.63
C MET A 178 -27.45 -6.99 -18.70
N SER A 179 -26.61 -6.33 -17.97
CA SER A 179 -26.98 -5.26 -17.04
C SER A 179 -27.54 -4.03 -17.80
N MET A 180 -26.95 -3.68 -18.95
CA MET A 180 -27.49 -2.63 -19.84
C MET A 180 -28.83 -3.01 -20.40
N ALA A 181 -28.99 -4.24 -20.91
CA ALA A 181 -30.25 -4.73 -21.49
C ALA A 181 -31.39 -4.73 -20.47
N GLN A 182 -31.16 -5.14 -19.24
CA GLN A 182 -32.15 -5.12 -18.16
C GLN A 182 -32.65 -3.70 -17.84
N LYS A 183 -31.75 -2.69 -17.94
CA LYS A 183 -32.09 -1.29 -17.65
C LYS A 183 -32.50 -0.49 -18.89
N GLY A 184 -32.44 -1.07 -20.08
CA GLY A 184 -32.78 -0.42 -21.36
C GLY A 184 -31.76 0.62 -21.82
N TYR A 185 -30.50 0.55 -21.34
CA TYR A 185 -29.41 1.45 -21.72
C TYR A 185 -28.84 1.05 -23.09
N LYS A 186 -28.45 2.06 -23.89
CA LYS A 186 -27.92 1.88 -25.25
C LYS A 186 -26.49 2.37 -25.40
N SER A 187 -26.03 3.21 -24.46
CA SER A 187 -24.72 3.81 -24.47
C SER A 187 -24.06 3.72 -23.11
N ILE A 188 -22.74 3.48 -23.09
CA ILE A 188 -21.94 3.29 -21.89
C ILE A 188 -20.64 4.07 -21.98
N CYS A 189 -20.24 4.70 -20.88
CA CYS A 189 -18.99 5.40 -20.79
C CYS A 189 -18.13 4.82 -19.66
N PHE A 190 -16.88 4.49 -19.97
CA PHE A 190 -15.89 4.07 -18.97
C PHE A 190 -15.18 5.30 -18.42
N ILE A 191 -15.23 5.48 -17.13
CA ILE A 191 -14.63 6.61 -16.39
C ILE A 191 -13.61 6.11 -15.38
N SER A 192 -12.63 6.94 -15.04
CA SER A 192 -11.62 6.61 -14.03
C SER A 192 -11.16 7.86 -13.29
N SER A 193 -10.84 7.72 -12.03
CA SER A 193 -10.18 8.77 -11.24
C SER A 193 -8.74 9.04 -11.70
N LEU A 194 -8.14 8.11 -12.45
CA LEU A 194 -6.80 8.20 -12.98
C LEU A 194 -6.78 8.60 -14.46
N SER A 195 -5.77 9.39 -14.84
CA SER A 195 -5.42 9.61 -16.25
C SER A 195 -4.40 8.56 -16.69
N ALA A 196 -4.81 7.29 -16.74
CA ALA A 196 -3.95 6.16 -17.06
C ALA A 196 -4.55 5.31 -18.17
N GLU A 197 -3.70 4.64 -18.92
CA GLU A 197 -4.13 3.60 -19.86
C GLU A 197 -4.48 2.32 -19.10
N PHE A 198 -5.59 1.70 -19.49
CA PHE A 198 -6.10 0.46 -18.93
C PHE A 198 -6.17 -0.58 -20.03
N ASP A 199 -5.15 -1.42 -20.13
CA ASP A 199 -5.02 -2.41 -21.22
C ASP A 199 -6.24 -3.32 -21.35
N HIS A 200 -6.75 -3.84 -20.22
CA HIS A 200 -7.91 -4.74 -20.22
C HIS A 200 -9.23 -4.04 -20.53
N VAL A 201 -9.34 -2.75 -20.22
CA VAL A 201 -10.56 -1.98 -20.54
C VAL A 201 -10.69 -1.76 -22.03
N ASN A 202 -9.60 -1.51 -22.73
CA ASN A 202 -9.62 -1.37 -24.18
C ASN A 202 -10.14 -2.64 -24.86
N GLU A 203 -9.76 -3.83 -24.40
CA GLU A 203 -10.27 -5.11 -24.90
C GLU A 203 -11.77 -5.29 -24.64
N ILE A 204 -12.27 -4.82 -23.47
CA ILE A 204 -13.71 -4.83 -23.15
C ILE A 204 -14.45 -3.89 -24.09
N VAL A 205 -13.95 -2.66 -24.27
CA VAL A 205 -14.53 -1.63 -25.11
C VAL A 205 -14.59 -2.07 -26.56
N ASP A 206 -13.54 -2.66 -27.10
CA ASP A 206 -13.48 -3.17 -28.47
C ASP A 206 -14.58 -4.23 -28.74
N LYS A 207 -14.84 -5.08 -27.76
CA LYS A 207 -15.92 -6.06 -27.88
C LYS A 207 -17.31 -5.44 -27.72
N LEU A 208 -17.47 -4.52 -26.77
CA LEU A 208 -18.75 -3.84 -26.52
C LEU A 208 -19.13 -2.89 -27.64
N SER A 209 -18.18 -2.22 -28.27
CA SER A 209 -18.42 -1.27 -29.39
C SER A 209 -19.07 -1.90 -30.61
N GLN A 210 -19.04 -3.23 -30.69
CA GLN A 210 -19.76 -3.98 -31.75
C GLN A 210 -21.28 -4.06 -31.50
N VAL A 211 -21.73 -3.83 -30.27
CA VAL A 211 -23.12 -4.04 -29.85
C VAL A 211 -23.76 -2.75 -29.31
N VAL A 212 -22.98 -1.92 -28.64
CA VAL A 212 -23.46 -0.71 -27.95
C VAL A 212 -22.57 0.47 -28.23
N ASP A 213 -23.09 1.69 -28.12
CA ASP A 213 -22.25 2.90 -28.20
C ASP A 213 -21.40 3.02 -26.96
N THR A 214 -20.08 2.99 -27.14
CA THR A 214 -19.11 2.97 -26.06
C THR A 214 -18.15 4.14 -26.12
N CYS A 215 -17.77 4.66 -24.96
CA CYS A 215 -16.76 5.70 -24.82
C CYS A 215 -15.82 5.37 -23.65
N VAL A 216 -14.55 5.67 -23.81
CA VAL A 216 -13.58 5.69 -22.74
C VAL A 216 -13.10 7.11 -22.55
N LEU A 217 -13.16 7.62 -21.33
CA LEU A 217 -12.55 8.90 -21.00
C LEU A 217 -11.06 8.72 -20.74
N GLU A 218 -10.24 9.40 -21.53
CA GLU A 218 -8.78 9.41 -21.35
C GLU A 218 -8.33 10.09 -20.05
N LYS A 219 -9.19 10.91 -19.46
CA LYS A 219 -8.91 11.69 -18.24
C LYS A 219 -10.07 11.57 -17.27
N SER A 220 -9.75 11.68 -15.97
CA SER A 220 -10.77 11.77 -14.93
C SER A 220 -11.85 12.79 -15.28
N ILE A 221 -13.09 12.45 -14.96
CA ILE A 221 -14.23 13.36 -15.14
C ILE A 221 -14.05 14.68 -14.39
N LEU A 222 -13.28 14.66 -13.31
CA LEU A 222 -12.99 15.83 -12.47
C LEU A 222 -11.92 16.73 -13.08
N SER A 223 -11.22 16.28 -14.12
CA SER A 223 -10.08 17.01 -14.68
C SER A 223 -10.46 18.14 -15.63
N SER A 224 -11.64 18.07 -16.26
CA SER A 224 -12.08 19.09 -17.21
C SER A 224 -13.59 19.18 -17.36
N ALA A 225 -14.10 20.39 -17.65
CA ALA A 225 -15.51 20.61 -17.96
C ALA A 225 -15.98 19.83 -19.19
N LYS A 226 -15.09 19.56 -20.16
CA LYS A 226 -15.40 18.75 -21.34
C LYS A 226 -15.65 17.28 -20.98
N SER A 227 -14.83 16.71 -20.10
CA SER A 227 -14.99 15.34 -19.60
C SER A 227 -16.34 15.21 -18.87
N LEU A 228 -16.66 16.18 -18.01
CA LEU A 228 -17.94 16.24 -17.30
C LEU A 228 -19.13 16.25 -18.25
N GLN A 229 -19.10 17.09 -19.30
CA GLN A 229 -20.17 17.18 -20.29
C GLN A 229 -20.27 15.92 -21.17
N SER A 230 -19.14 15.26 -21.41
CA SER A 230 -19.12 14.05 -22.24
C SER A 230 -19.85 12.89 -21.56
N VAL A 231 -19.65 12.71 -20.26
CA VAL A 231 -20.31 11.64 -19.48
C VAL A 231 -21.84 11.75 -19.51
N GLN A 232 -22.38 12.98 -19.47
CA GLN A 232 -23.83 13.22 -19.49
C GLN A 232 -24.53 12.82 -20.79
N LYS A 233 -23.78 12.50 -21.85
CA LYS A 233 -24.34 12.05 -23.14
C LYS A 233 -24.64 10.55 -23.17
N TYR A 234 -24.11 9.80 -22.19
CA TYR A 234 -24.23 8.35 -22.10
C TYR A 234 -25.29 7.97 -21.08
N ASP A 235 -25.97 6.83 -21.33
CA ASP A 235 -27.05 6.34 -20.47
C ASP A 235 -26.53 5.85 -19.11
N CYS A 236 -25.30 5.30 -19.09
CA CYS A 236 -24.67 4.83 -17.85
C CYS A 236 -23.14 4.92 -17.92
N VAL A 237 -22.52 4.77 -16.76
CA VAL A 237 -21.06 4.74 -16.62
C VAL A 237 -20.60 3.47 -15.92
N VAL A 238 -19.38 3.05 -16.25
CA VAL A 238 -18.61 2.04 -15.50
C VAL A 238 -17.38 2.70 -14.93
N LEU A 239 -17.17 2.55 -13.63
CA LEU A 239 -16.02 3.04 -12.94
C LEU A 239 -14.84 2.08 -13.13
N VAL A 240 -13.69 2.58 -13.57
CA VAL A 240 -12.47 1.80 -13.77
C VAL A 240 -11.37 2.32 -12.89
N GLU A 241 -10.96 1.51 -11.92
CA GLU A 241 -9.99 1.94 -10.95
C GLU A 241 -8.79 0.99 -10.84
N LYS A 242 -7.67 1.51 -10.34
CA LYS A 242 -6.42 0.76 -10.26
C LYS A 242 -5.95 0.65 -8.83
N LEU A 243 -5.69 -0.59 -8.39
CA LEU A 243 -5.21 -0.86 -7.03
C LEU A 243 -3.88 -0.14 -6.76
N ASP A 244 -3.73 0.39 -5.54
CA ASP A 244 -2.58 1.16 -5.04
C ASP A 244 -2.25 2.45 -5.84
N GLN A 245 -3.11 2.84 -6.79
CA GLN A 245 -2.95 4.08 -7.54
C GLN A 245 -4.12 5.03 -7.37
N SER A 246 -5.36 4.54 -7.52
CA SER A 246 -6.58 5.31 -7.31
C SER A 246 -6.75 5.70 -5.85
N TYR A 247 -7.24 6.91 -5.59
CA TYR A 247 -7.52 7.40 -4.25
C TYR A 247 -9.01 7.33 -3.97
N TYR A 248 -9.40 6.86 -2.78
CA TYR A 248 -10.81 6.82 -2.37
C TYR A 248 -11.50 8.18 -2.47
N GLU A 249 -10.82 9.27 -2.11
CA GLU A 249 -11.36 10.62 -2.19
C GLU A 249 -11.77 11.01 -3.62
N ASP A 250 -10.96 10.64 -4.62
CA ASP A 250 -11.24 10.95 -6.02
C ASP A 250 -12.40 10.08 -6.54
N ILE A 251 -12.43 8.80 -6.15
CA ILE A 251 -13.56 7.90 -6.44
C ILE A 251 -14.87 8.44 -5.86
N ILE A 252 -14.85 8.89 -4.60
CA ILE A 252 -16.02 9.50 -3.95
C ILE A 252 -16.51 10.71 -4.73
N ARG A 253 -15.62 11.60 -5.14
CA ARG A 253 -15.98 12.79 -5.93
C ARG A 253 -16.60 12.43 -7.27
N GLU A 254 -16.09 11.40 -7.95
CA GLU A 254 -16.69 10.91 -9.21
C GLU A 254 -18.10 10.34 -8.99
N LEU A 255 -18.28 9.55 -7.93
CA LEU A 255 -19.59 9.00 -7.57
C LEU A 255 -20.57 10.09 -7.15
N GLU A 256 -20.15 11.05 -6.31
CA GLU A 256 -20.97 12.22 -5.95
C GLU A 256 -21.38 13.03 -7.18
N TYR A 257 -20.48 13.14 -8.17
CA TYR A 257 -20.80 13.79 -9.44
C TYR A 257 -21.87 13.03 -10.23
N CYS A 258 -21.67 11.71 -10.41
CA CYS A 258 -22.62 10.86 -11.10
C CYS A 258 -24.01 10.91 -10.44
N GLU A 259 -24.05 10.88 -9.11
CA GLU A 259 -25.31 10.99 -8.36
C GLU A 259 -25.97 12.37 -8.53
N ARG A 260 -25.22 13.46 -8.44
CA ARG A 260 -25.71 14.84 -8.61
C ARG A 260 -26.35 15.07 -9.97
N PHE A 261 -25.79 14.51 -11.03
CA PHE A 261 -26.27 14.67 -12.39
C PHE A 261 -27.16 13.52 -12.88
N ASN A 262 -27.55 12.61 -11.96
CA ASN A 262 -28.38 11.44 -12.28
C ASN A 262 -27.80 10.57 -13.40
N VAL A 263 -26.48 10.43 -13.45
CA VAL A 263 -25.79 9.49 -14.35
C VAL A 263 -25.70 8.15 -13.61
N PRO A 264 -26.38 7.08 -14.08
CA PRO A 264 -26.36 5.80 -13.40
C PRO A 264 -24.98 5.16 -13.49
N VAL A 265 -24.48 4.66 -12.36
CA VAL A 265 -23.28 3.82 -12.33
C VAL A 265 -23.73 2.37 -12.48
N LEU A 266 -23.25 1.69 -13.51
CA LEU A 266 -23.59 0.30 -13.81
C LEU A 266 -22.85 -0.65 -12.89
N GLY A 267 -21.60 -0.35 -12.63
CA GLY A 267 -20.71 -1.11 -11.76
C GLY A 267 -19.28 -0.62 -11.85
N SER A 268 -18.35 -1.44 -11.38
CA SER A 268 -16.91 -1.12 -11.33
C SER A 268 -16.05 -2.23 -11.91
N ILE A 269 -14.93 -1.82 -12.49
CA ILE A 269 -13.85 -2.69 -12.94
C ILE A 269 -12.59 -2.29 -12.16
N VAL A 270 -11.96 -3.24 -11.52
CA VAL A 270 -10.72 -3.01 -10.77
C VAL A 270 -9.56 -3.68 -11.47
N GLN A 271 -8.49 -2.90 -11.67
CA GLN A 271 -7.24 -3.40 -12.25
C GLN A 271 -6.12 -3.34 -11.21
N GLY A 272 -5.42 -4.44 -11.01
CA GLY A 272 -4.32 -4.54 -10.08
C GLY A 272 -2.93 -4.21 -10.65
#